data_319413dad8ac06a921991062ed9d25e6
#
_entry.id   319413dad8ac06a921991062ed9d25e6
#
_cell.length_a   1.000
_cell.length_b   1.000
_cell.length_c   1.000
_cell.angle_alpha   90.00
_cell.angle_beta   90.00
_cell.angle_gamma   90.00
#
_symmetry.space_group_name_H-M   'P 1'
#
loop_
_entity.id
_entity.type
_entity.pdbx_description
1 polymer ?
#
loop_
_entity_poly.entity_id
_entity_poly.type
_entity_poly.pdbx_seq_one_letter_code
_entity_poly.pdbx_strand_id
1 'polypeptide(L)'
;CRDAVKMATRVYRMRTPYGKNAIPVRILDLCTGSGCIAWTLALSVPGVKVTGVDVSEDALAVASNQDFAAEIKATGALKPDFLKVDILDCEQEFNHGEFDMILSNPPYITQAEKAQMRTNVLDYEPELALFVPDDDPLLFYRAVARWSQRFLEPDGVGLTEVNEVLARQTETIFRMSGFSHTEIVRDFNDKQRYIIYHK
;
A
#
# COMPACT_ATOMS: atom_id res chain seq x y z
N CYS A 1 8.69 -2.49 -2.92
CA CYS A 1 8.92 -3.19 -1.63
C CYS A 1 10.13 -2.65 -0.85
N ARG A 2 11.35 -2.52 -1.44
CA ARG A 2 12.57 -2.11 -0.69
C ARG A 2 12.43 -0.80 0.11
N ASP A 3 11.82 0.22 -0.45
CA ASP A 3 11.66 1.51 0.22
C ASP A 3 10.56 1.47 1.28
N ALA A 4 9.51 0.67 1.06
CA ALA A 4 8.51 0.36 2.08
C ALA A 4 9.15 -0.33 3.30
N VAL A 5 10.04 -1.31 3.09
CA VAL A 5 10.80 -1.98 4.18
C VAL A 5 11.67 -1.00 4.96
N LYS A 6 12.40 -0.10 4.27
CA LYS A 6 13.23 0.92 4.93
C LYS A 6 12.37 1.84 5.80
N MET A 7 11.23 2.30 5.27
CA MET A 7 10.32 3.17 5.98
C MET A 7 9.69 2.48 7.19
N ALA A 8 9.16 1.27 7.02
CA ALA A 8 8.61 0.48 8.11
C ALA A 8 9.67 0.18 9.20
N THR A 9 10.92 -0.11 8.81
CA THR A 9 12.02 -0.28 9.75
C THR A 9 12.30 1.00 10.54
N ARG A 10 12.23 2.17 9.91
CA ARG A 10 12.39 3.47 10.58
C ARG A 10 11.25 3.71 11.58
N VAL A 11 10.01 3.50 11.18
CA VAL A 11 8.83 3.64 12.06
C VAL A 11 8.95 2.70 13.25
N TYR A 12 9.29 1.43 13.02
CA TYR A 12 9.52 0.46 14.09
C TYR A 12 10.57 0.92 15.10
N ARG A 13 11.73 1.42 14.63
CA ARG A 13 12.80 1.90 15.51
C ARG A 13 12.40 3.13 16.33
N MET A 14 11.60 4.01 15.76
CA MET A 14 11.10 5.19 16.50
C MET A 14 10.11 4.80 17.61
N ARG A 15 9.27 3.80 17.35
CA ARG A 15 8.28 3.34 18.34
C ARG A 15 8.82 2.35 19.36
N THR A 16 10.01 1.78 19.13
CA THR A 16 10.61 0.77 20.02
C THR A 16 12.03 1.16 20.49
N PRO A 17 12.23 2.36 21.07
CA PRO A 17 13.57 2.84 21.39
C PRO A 17 14.32 2.00 22.44
N TYR A 18 13.63 1.16 23.24
CA TYR A 18 14.22 0.42 24.36
C TYR A 18 13.97 -1.10 24.38
N GLY A 19 13.49 -1.69 23.30
CA GLY A 19 13.57 -3.15 23.06
C GLY A 19 12.72 -4.07 23.96
N LYS A 20 11.86 -3.56 24.84
CA LYS A 20 11.01 -4.42 25.69
C LYS A 20 9.56 -3.95 25.61
N ASN A 21 8.65 -4.89 25.32
CA ASN A 21 7.20 -4.71 25.20
C ASN A 21 6.79 -3.77 24.04
N ALA A 22 7.38 -3.95 22.88
CA ALA A 22 7.02 -3.19 21.69
C ALA A 22 5.57 -3.49 21.28
N ILE A 23 4.75 -2.46 21.23
CA ILE A 23 3.48 -2.52 20.53
C ILE A 23 3.81 -2.73 19.04
N PRO A 24 3.24 -3.74 18.36
CA PRO A 24 3.51 -3.96 16.96
C PRO A 24 3.18 -2.72 16.13
N VAL A 25 4.08 -2.35 15.23
CA VAL A 25 3.78 -1.32 14.21
C VAL A 25 2.70 -1.87 13.29
N ARG A 26 1.61 -1.16 13.18
CA ARG A 26 0.44 -1.56 12.39
C ARG A 26 0.52 -0.95 11.00
N ILE A 27 0.47 -1.81 9.99
CA ILE A 27 0.60 -1.41 8.59
C ILE A 27 -0.64 -1.86 7.81
N LEU A 28 -1.22 -0.96 7.03
CA LEU A 28 -2.31 -1.25 6.10
C LEU A 28 -1.77 -1.19 4.67
N ASP A 29 -1.99 -2.25 3.90
CA ASP A 29 -1.63 -2.36 2.49
C ASP A 29 -2.91 -2.34 1.65
N LEU A 30 -3.23 -1.18 1.07
CA LEU A 30 -4.41 -0.96 0.24
C LEU A 30 -4.16 -1.43 -1.19
N CYS A 31 -5.10 -2.16 -1.78
CA CYS A 31 -4.96 -2.85 -3.06
C CYS A 31 -3.77 -3.83 -3.02
N THR A 32 -3.79 -4.72 -2.02
CA THR A 32 -2.67 -5.62 -1.70
C THR A 32 -2.40 -6.66 -2.79
N GLY A 33 -3.38 -6.94 -3.64
CA GLY A 33 -3.28 -7.96 -4.69
C GLY A 33 -2.90 -9.33 -4.12
N SER A 34 -1.86 -9.93 -4.67
CA SER A 34 -1.29 -11.21 -4.21
C SER A 34 -0.54 -11.14 -2.87
N GLY A 35 -0.57 -9.99 -2.19
CA GLY A 35 0.07 -9.81 -0.88
C GLY A 35 1.57 -9.57 -0.93
N CYS A 36 2.14 -9.23 -2.08
CA CYS A 36 3.59 -9.09 -2.26
C CYS A 36 4.21 -8.06 -1.31
N ILE A 37 3.58 -6.88 -1.13
CA ILE A 37 4.04 -5.85 -0.19
C ILE A 37 3.83 -6.31 1.25
N ALA A 38 2.63 -6.79 1.56
CA ALA A 38 2.27 -7.25 2.91
C ALA A 38 3.22 -8.35 3.42
N TRP A 39 3.46 -9.39 2.63
CA TRP A 39 4.39 -10.46 2.98
C TRP A 39 5.85 -10.00 3.09
N THR A 40 6.28 -9.15 2.14
CA THR A 40 7.65 -8.60 2.20
C THR A 40 7.89 -7.86 3.51
N LEU A 41 6.93 -7.04 3.95
CA LEU A 41 7.04 -6.29 5.20
C LEU A 41 7.01 -7.21 6.43
N ALA A 42 6.05 -8.14 6.47
CA ALA A 42 5.92 -9.07 7.58
C ALA A 42 7.20 -9.90 7.82
N LEU A 43 7.84 -10.36 6.73
CA LEU A 43 9.03 -11.19 6.82
C LEU A 43 10.34 -10.39 7.01
N SER A 44 10.36 -9.12 6.59
CA SER A 44 11.59 -8.31 6.59
C SER A 44 11.72 -7.39 7.80
N VAL A 45 10.59 -7.03 8.46
CA VAL A 45 10.60 -6.06 9.56
C VAL A 45 10.05 -6.71 10.82
N PRO A 46 10.88 -6.95 11.84
CA PRO A 46 10.40 -7.51 13.11
C PRO A 46 9.34 -6.62 13.77
N GLY A 47 8.36 -7.25 14.39
CA GLY A 47 7.37 -6.52 15.20
C GLY A 47 6.40 -5.65 14.40
N VAL A 48 6.17 -5.97 13.12
CA VAL A 48 5.07 -5.36 12.36
C VAL A 48 3.87 -6.30 12.30
N LYS A 49 2.67 -5.73 12.31
CA LYS A 49 1.43 -6.41 11.98
C LYS A 49 0.84 -5.78 10.72
N VAL A 50 0.75 -6.56 9.65
CA VAL A 50 0.27 -6.08 8.36
C VAL A 50 -1.16 -6.56 8.12
N THR A 51 -2.03 -5.66 7.67
CA THR A 51 -3.35 -5.96 7.14
C THR A 51 -3.35 -5.57 5.67
N GLY A 52 -3.56 -6.54 4.78
CA GLY A 52 -3.73 -6.30 3.35
C GLY A 52 -5.22 -6.30 3.00
N VAL A 53 -5.65 -5.34 2.20
CA VAL A 53 -7.03 -5.27 1.72
C VAL A 53 -7.09 -5.21 0.20
N ASP A 54 -8.05 -5.92 -0.38
CA ASP A 54 -8.33 -5.93 -1.82
C ASP A 54 -9.81 -6.23 -2.07
N VAL A 55 -10.31 -5.82 -3.22
CA VAL A 55 -11.68 -6.15 -3.66
C VAL A 55 -11.77 -7.55 -4.27
N SER A 56 -10.66 -8.05 -4.81
CA SER A 56 -10.55 -9.33 -5.50
C SER A 56 -10.39 -10.50 -4.52
N GLU A 57 -11.39 -11.36 -4.43
CA GLU A 57 -11.31 -12.60 -3.65
C GLU A 57 -10.22 -13.54 -4.17
N ASP A 58 -10.03 -13.61 -5.49
CA ASP A 58 -9.00 -14.45 -6.10
C ASP A 58 -7.59 -13.97 -5.71
N ALA A 59 -7.34 -12.65 -5.74
CA ALA A 59 -6.08 -12.08 -5.30
C ALA A 59 -5.82 -12.36 -3.81
N LEU A 60 -6.83 -12.19 -2.98
CA LEU A 60 -6.75 -12.48 -1.54
C LEU A 60 -6.55 -13.98 -1.26
N ALA A 61 -7.13 -14.85 -2.07
CA ALA A 61 -6.89 -16.30 -1.98
C ALA A 61 -5.42 -16.62 -2.27
N VAL A 62 -4.83 -16.01 -3.31
CA VAL A 62 -3.39 -16.14 -3.60
C VAL A 62 -2.57 -15.62 -2.44
N ALA A 63 -2.86 -14.40 -1.92
CA ALA A 63 -2.15 -13.80 -0.81
C ALA A 63 -2.19 -14.67 0.45
N SER A 64 -3.35 -15.23 0.78
CA SER A 64 -3.58 -16.04 2.00
C SER A 64 -2.93 -17.41 1.94
N ASN A 65 -2.79 -17.99 0.73
CA ASN A 65 -2.25 -19.32 0.49
C ASN A 65 -0.72 -19.35 0.27
N GLN A 66 -0.04 -18.22 0.38
CA GLN A 66 1.44 -18.19 0.36
C GLN A 66 1.99 -18.99 1.54
N ASP A 67 2.91 -19.92 1.25
CA ASP A 67 3.54 -20.76 2.28
C ASP A 67 4.89 -20.17 2.72
N PHE A 68 4.85 -19.42 3.80
CA PHE A 68 6.03 -18.86 4.48
C PHE A 68 6.15 -19.38 5.93
N ALA A 69 5.62 -20.59 6.21
CA ALA A 69 5.62 -21.13 7.55
C ALA A 69 7.05 -21.30 8.13
N ALA A 70 8.01 -21.66 7.29
CA ALA A 70 9.40 -21.82 7.71
C ALA A 70 10.04 -20.47 8.06
N GLU A 71 9.82 -19.44 7.24
CA GLU A 71 10.32 -18.07 7.44
C GLU A 71 9.70 -17.45 8.68
N ILE A 72 8.38 -17.58 8.86
CA ILE A 72 7.66 -17.12 10.06
C ILE A 72 8.25 -17.75 11.31
N LYS A 73 8.47 -19.06 11.30
CA LYS A 73 9.07 -19.78 12.44
C LYS A 73 10.49 -19.32 12.73
N ALA A 74 11.28 -19.04 11.69
CA ALA A 74 12.68 -18.63 11.83
C ALA A 74 12.81 -17.17 12.32
N THR A 75 11.93 -16.27 11.90
CA THR A 75 12.01 -14.84 12.19
C THR A 75 11.13 -14.38 13.34
N GLY A 76 10.12 -15.17 13.73
CA GLY A 76 9.07 -14.74 14.67
C GLY A 76 8.11 -13.70 14.05
N ALA A 77 8.06 -13.59 12.72
CA ALA A 77 7.17 -12.70 12.01
C ALA A 77 5.70 -13.01 12.30
N LEU A 78 4.85 -11.98 12.25
CA LEU A 78 3.41 -12.16 12.32
C LEU A 78 2.86 -12.37 10.90
N LYS A 79 2.03 -13.40 10.72
CA LYS A 79 1.33 -13.61 9.45
C LYS A 79 0.45 -12.39 9.15
N PRO A 80 0.46 -11.85 7.91
CA PRO A 80 -0.48 -10.81 7.50
C PRO A 80 -1.94 -11.28 7.56
N ASP A 81 -2.83 -10.38 7.91
CA ASP A 81 -4.27 -10.57 7.76
C ASP A 81 -4.69 -10.05 6.38
N PHE A 82 -5.56 -10.79 5.66
CA PHE A 82 -6.08 -10.38 4.37
C PHE A 82 -7.59 -10.28 4.40
N LEU A 83 -8.15 -9.12 3.97
CA LEU A 83 -9.57 -8.81 4.08
C LEU A 83 -10.12 -8.31 2.75
N LYS A 84 -11.33 -8.76 2.41
CA LYS A 84 -12.05 -8.24 1.24
C LYS A 84 -12.64 -6.87 1.58
N VAL A 85 -12.15 -5.85 0.89
CA VAL A 85 -12.58 -4.46 1.07
C VAL A 85 -12.54 -3.75 -0.28
N ASP A 86 -13.58 -3.03 -0.62
CA ASP A 86 -13.58 -2.08 -1.73
C ASP A 86 -13.24 -0.68 -1.23
N ILE A 87 -12.05 -0.20 -1.53
CA ILE A 87 -11.63 1.15 -1.10
C ILE A 87 -12.38 2.28 -1.83
N LEU A 88 -13.08 1.99 -2.91
CA LEU A 88 -13.93 2.96 -3.61
C LEU A 88 -15.27 3.16 -2.89
N ASP A 89 -15.74 2.16 -2.16
CA ASP A 89 -16.95 2.28 -1.35
C ASP A 89 -16.71 3.19 -0.13
N CYS A 90 -17.37 4.36 -0.14
CA CYS A 90 -17.23 5.34 0.93
C CYS A 90 -17.96 4.92 2.22
N GLU A 91 -18.95 4.04 2.11
CA GLU A 91 -19.75 3.54 3.23
C GLU A 91 -19.19 2.26 3.84
N GLN A 92 -18.11 1.72 3.27
CA GLN A 92 -17.48 0.49 3.74
C GLN A 92 -17.09 0.61 5.21
N GLU A 93 -17.68 -0.24 6.04
CA GLU A 93 -17.27 -0.37 7.44
C GLU A 93 -15.91 -1.07 7.55
N PHE A 94 -15.01 -0.46 8.32
CA PHE A 94 -13.68 -1.00 8.57
C PHE A 94 -13.26 -0.71 10.01
N ASN A 95 -13.57 -1.64 10.90
CA ASN A 95 -13.40 -1.49 12.36
C ASN A 95 -12.06 -2.06 12.85
N HIS A 96 -10.96 -1.72 12.16
CA HIS A 96 -9.62 -2.21 12.50
C HIS A 96 -8.74 -1.15 13.20
N GLY A 97 -9.30 0.03 13.54
CA GLY A 97 -8.57 1.13 14.18
C GLY A 97 -7.58 1.82 13.24
N GLU A 98 -6.68 2.61 13.80
CA GLU A 98 -5.69 3.38 13.04
C GLU A 98 -4.39 2.59 12.83
N PHE A 99 -3.60 3.02 11.86
CA PHE A 99 -2.35 2.38 11.42
C PHE A 99 -1.19 3.39 11.47
N ASP A 100 -0.03 2.91 11.85
CA ASP A 100 1.21 3.69 11.86
C ASP A 100 1.70 4.00 10.44
N MET A 101 1.36 3.11 9.50
CA MET A 101 1.77 3.22 8.11
C MET A 101 0.67 2.70 7.17
N ILE A 102 0.42 3.45 6.09
CA ILE A 102 -0.46 3.02 5.01
C ILE A 102 0.33 2.97 3.71
N LEU A 103 0.22 1.85 3.02
CA LEU A 103 0.86 1.61 1.73
C LEU A 103 -0.20 1.36 0.68
N SER A 104 0.11 1.68 -0.56
CA SER A 104 -0.73 1.28 -1.70
C SER A 104 0.08 1.22 -2.99
N ASN A 105 -0.21 0.19 -3.78
CA ASN A 105 0.08 0.17 -5.21
C ASN A 105 -1.26 0.00 -5.93
N PRO A 106 -2.05 1.07 -6.07
CA PRO A 106 -3.39 0.98 -6.64
C PRO A 106 -3.36 0.83 -8.16
N PRO A 107 -4.45 0.40 -8.81
CA PRO A 107 -4.58 0.51 -10.26
C PRO A 107 -4.42 1.96 -10.73
N TYR A 108 -3.65 2.16 -11.80
CA TYR A 108 -3.37 3.51 -12.34
C TYR A 108 -3.17 3.58 -13.85
N ILE A 109 -3.34 2.47 -14.56
CA ILE A 109 -3.16 2.40 -16.02
C ILE A 109 -4.50 2.70 -16.68
N THR A 110 -4.53 3.65 -17.60
CA THR A 110 -5.74 3.94 -18.37
C THR A 110 -5.95 2.90 -19.47
N GLN A 111 -7.21 2.74 -19.92
CA GLN A 111 -7.51 1.86 -21.04
C GLN A 111 -6.79 2.30 -22.32
N ALA A 112 -6.59 3.61 -22.52
CA ALA A 112 -5.84 4.15 -23.65
C ALA A 112 -4.36 3.72 -23.61
N GLU A 113 -3.75 3.54 -22.45
CA GLU A 113 -2.37 3.07 -22.29
C GLU A 113 -2.24 1.56 -22.55
N LYS A 114 -3.34 0.80 -22.43
CA LYS A 114 -3.38 -0.66 -22.66
C LYS A 114 -2.77 -1.06 -24.00
N ALA A 115 -3.05 -0.31 -25.06
CA ALA A 115 -2.56 -0.58 -26.40
C ALA A 115 -1.04 -0.48 -26.53
N GLN A 116 -0.37 0.18 -25.60
CA GLN A 116 1.09 0.37 -25.59
C GLN A 116 1.81 -0.59 -24.62
N MET A 117 1.06 -1.40 -23.89
CA MET A 117 1.62 -2.37 -22.94
C MET A 117 2.20 -3.61 -23.62
N ARG A 118 3.19 -4.18 -22.95
CA ARG A 118 3.76 -5.47 -23.38
C ARG A 118 2.76 -6.60 -23.10
N THR A 119 2.65 -7.55 -24.01
CA THR A 119 1.75 -8.72 -23.95
C THR A 119 1.87 -9.48 -22.61
N ASN A 120 3.09 -9.60 -22.07
CA ASN A 120 3.35 -10.32 -20.82
C ASN A 120 2.60 -9.76 -19.60
N VAL A 121 2.34 -8.45 -19.56
CA VAL A 121 1.61 -7.85 -18.43
C VAL A 121 0.11 -8.11 -18.58
N LEU A 122 -0.40 -8.03 -19.81
CA LEU A 122 -1.81 -8.23 -20.13
C LEU A 122 -2.26 -9.69 -19.95
N ASP A 123 -1.36 -10.65 -20.14
CA ASP A 123 -1.66 -12.08 -20.09
C ASP A 123 -1.67 -12.65 -18.66
N TYR A 124 -0.98 -12.00 -17.71
CA TYR A 124 -0.76 -12.55 -16.36
C TYR A 124 -1.35 -11.70 -15.22
N GLU A 125 -1.69 -10.44 -15.46
CA GLU A 125 -2.30 -9.61 -14.43
C GLU A 125 -3.79 -9.37 -14.72
N PRO A 126 -4.68 -9.56 -13.71
CA PRO A 126 -6.12 -9.30 -13.89
C PRO A 126 -6.38 -7.84 -14.28
N GLU A 127 -7.30 -7.61 -15.21
CA GLU A 127 -7.67 -6.25 -15.66
C GLU A 127 -8.07 -5.33 -14.50
N LEU A 128 -8.75 -5.87 -13.51
CA LEU A 128 -9.17 -5.13 -12.31
C LEU A 128 -7.99 -4.60 -11.50
N ALA A 129 -6.83 -5.28 -11.54
CA ALA A 129 -5.63 -4.87 -10.80
C ALA A 129 -4.82 -3.77 -11.51
N LEU A 130 -5.09 -3.52 -12.80
CA LEU A 130 -4.28 -2.62 -13.61
C LEU A 130 -5.00 -1.34 -14.02
N PHE A 131 -6.29 -1.45 -14.39
CA PHE A 131 -6.94 -0.41 -15.19
C PHE A 131 -7.85 0.50 -14.38
N VAL A 132 -7.82 1.77 -14.78
CA VAL A 132 -8.74 2.82 -14.32
C VAL A 132 -9.54 3.35 -15.52
N PRO A 133 -10.72 3.96 -15.28
CA PRO A 133 -11.45 4.66 -16.33
C PRO A 133 -10.61 5.78 -16.97
N ASP A 134 -10.69 5.91 -18.30
CA ASP A 134 -9.94 6.95 -19.03
C ASP A 134 -10.37 8.37 -18.64
N ASP A 135 -11.63 8.55 -18.27
CA ASP A 135 -12.20 9.84 -17.84
C ASP A 135 -11.88 10.18 -16.38
N ASP A 136 -11.38 9.20 -15.59
CA ASP A 136 -11.00 9.42 -14.21
C ASP A 136 -9.74 8.63 -13.76
N PRO A 137 -8.57 8.96 -14.28
CA PRO A 137 -7.33 8.24 -13.96
C PRO A 137 -6.84 8.46 -12.52
N LEU A 138 -7.45 9.39 -11.77
CA LEU A 138 -7.10 9.71 -10.38
C LEU A 138 -8.04 9.08 -9.35
N LEU A 139 -8.98 8.25 -9.77
CA LEU A 139 -10.03 7.63 -8.94
C LEU A 139 -9.46 6.95 -7.69
N PHE A 140 -8.52 6.02 -7.87
CA PHE A 140 -7.95 5.27 -6.76
C PHE A 140 -7.06 6.12 -5.86
N TYR A 141 -6.36 7.12 -6.39
CA TYR A 141 -5.55 8.01 -5.56
C TYR A 141 -6.41 8.84 -4.60
N ARG A 142 -7.60 9.28 -5.05
CA ARG A 142 -8.55 9.93 -4.14
C ARG A 142 -9.08 8.98 -3.08
N ALA A 143 -9.33 7.72 -3.44
CA ALA A 143 -9.73 6.70 -2.48
C ALA A 143 -8.63 6.43 -1.45
N VAL A 144 -7.38 6.24 -1.89
CA VAL A 144 -6.23 6.04 -0.99
C VAL A 144 -6.05 7.23 -0.06
N ALA A 145 -6.15 8.48 -0.56
CA ALA A 145 -6.05 9.67 0.28
C ALA A 145 -7.16 9.73 1.34
N ARG A 146 -8.42 9.41 0.96
CA ARG A 146 -9.57 9.33 1.89
C ARG A 146 -9.36 8.27 2.97
N TRP A 147 -8.93 7.06 2.59
CA TRP A 147 -8.63 5.98 3.52
C TRP A 147 -7.49 6.36 4.46
N SER A 148 -6.45 6.98 3.94
CA SER A 148 -5.32 7.43 4.75
C SER A 148 -5.72 8.53 5.73
N GLN A 149 -6.60 9.46 5.35
CA GLN A 149 -7.12 10.45 6.30
C GLN A 149 -7.94 9.81 7.43
N ARG A 150 -8.68 8.77 7.12
CA ARG A 150 -9.54 8.09 8.09
C ARG A 150 -8.76 7.19 9.04
N PHE A 151 -7.75 6.47 8.53
CA PHE A 151 -7.13 5.35 9.24
C PHE A 151 -5.64 5.52 9.54
N LEU A 152 -4.98 6.57 9.07
CA LEU A 152 -3.59 6.83 9.43
C LEU A 152 -3.53 7.53 10.79
N GLU A 153 -2.64 7.07 11.68
CA GLU A 153 -2.35 7.74 12.95
C GLU A 153 -1.90 9.20 12.73
N PRO A 154 -2.09 10.11 13.70
CA PRO A 154 -1.66 11.50 13.56
C PRO A 154 -0.19 11.71 13.19
N ASP A 155 0.71 10.85 13.70
CA ASP A 155 2.14 10.84 13.37
C ASP A 155 2.49 9.78 12.33
N GLY A 156 1.48 9.26 11.63
CA GLY A 156 1.61 8.19 10.66
C GLY A 156 2.20 8.65 9.33
N VAL A 157 2.71 7.68 8.58
CA VAL A 157 3.30 7.92 7.26
C VAL A 157 2.66 7.01 6.20
N GLY A 158 2.37 7.58 5.04
CA GLY A 158 1.90 6.82 3.89
C GLY A 158 2.90 6.80 2.74
N LEU A 159 2.82 5.74 1.93
CA LEU A 159 3.58 5.58 0.70
C LEU A 159 2.65 5.01 -0.38
N THR A 160 2.49 5.73 -1.48
CA THR A 160 1.65 5.29 -2.60
C THR A 160 2.44 5.29 -3.91
N GLU A 161 2.44 4.16 -4.62
CA GLU A 161 2.99 4.10 -5.98
C GLU A 161 2.13 4.94 -6.92
N VAL A 162 2.79 5.63 -7.88
CA VAL A 162 2.10 6.52 -8.81
C VAL A 162 2.51 6.29 -10.25
N ASN A 163 1.57 6.53 -11.15
CA ASN A 163 1.88 6.75 -12.56
C ASN A 163 2.76 7.99 -12.70
N GLU A 164 3.89 7.87 -13.38
CA GLU A 164 4.87 8.95 -13.55
C GLU A 164 4.24 10.23 -14.10
N VAL A 165 3.32 10.10 -15.06
CA VAL A 165 2.66 11.24 -15.72
C VAL A 165 1.69 11.95 -14.76
N LEU A 166 1.09 11.23 -13.83
CA LEU A 166 0.07 11.72 -12.89
C LEU A 166 0.65 12.12 -11.52
N ALA A 167 1.95 11.95 -11.28
CA ALA A 167 2.56 12.10 -9.96
C ALA A 167 2.27 13.47 -9.31
N ARG A 168 2.36 14.58 -10.05
CA ARG A 168 2.07 15.92 -9.52
C ARG A 168 0.59 16.15 -9.21
N GLN A 169 -0.31 15.59 -10.03
CA GLN A 169 -1.74 15.68 -9.79
C GLN A 169 -2.11 14.85 -8.56
N THR A 170 -1.52 13.66 -8.42
CA THR A 170 -1.69 12.80 -7.26
C THR A 170 -1.14 13.45 -5.98
N GLU A 171 0.04 14.06 -6.02
CA GLU A 171 0.57 14.84 -4.87
C GLU A 171 -0.39 15.94 -4.45
N THR A 172 -0.99 16.64 -5.42
CA THR A 172 -1.98 17.69 -5.15
C THR A 172 -3.21 17.14 -4.42
N ILE A 173 -3.69 15.93 -4.78
CA ILE A 173 -4.80 15.27 -4.08
C ILE A 173 -4.44 15.08 -2.59
N PHE A 174 -3.28 14.50 -2.29
CA PHE A 174 -2.88 14.26 -0.90
C PHE A 174 -2.75 15.57 -0.12
N ARG A 175 -2.13 16.59 -0.69
CA ARG A 175 -2.02 17.91 -0.06
C ARG A 175 -3.38 18.55 0.20
N MET A 176 -4.30 18.50 -0.76
CA MET A 176 -5.66 19.03 -0.61
C MET A 176 -6.50 18.20 0.37
N SER A 177 -6.17 16.93 0.57
CA SER A 177 -6.79 16.08 1.58
C SER A 177 -6.29 16.36 3.00
N GLY A 178 -5.38 17.33 3.20
CA GLY A 178 -4.96 17.80 4.52
C GLY A 178 -3.73 17.09 5.09
N PHE A 179 -2.93 16.39 4.26
CA PHE A 179 -1.65 15.86 4.72
C PHE A 179 -0.63 16.98 4.90
N SER A 180 0.06 16.97 6.04
CA SER A 180 0.96 18.05 6.47
C SER A 180 2.23 18.16 5.63
N HIS A 181 2.67 17.03 5.06
CA HIS A 181 3.84 16.94 4.20
C HIS A 181 3.59 15.93 3.07
N THR A 182 3.99 16.28 1.85
CA THR A 182 3.95 15.39 0.69
C THR A 182 5.25 15.51 -0.09
N GLU A 183 5.80 14.39 -0.55
CA GLU A 183 7.04 14.31 -1.30
C GLU A 183 6.91 13.31 -2.45
N ILE A 184 7.27 13.74 -3.67
CA ILE A 184 7.40 12.85 -4.82
C ILE A 184 8.81 12.24 -4.81
N VAL A 185 8.89 10.93 -4.69
CA VAL A 185 10.14 10.18 -4.69
C VAL A 185 10.39 9.55 -6.06
N ARG A 186 11.63 9.65 -6.52
CA ARG A 186 12.07 9.06 -7.78
C ARG A 186 12.73 7.69 -7.55
N ASP A 187 12.59 6.81 -8.54
CA ASP A 187 13.30 5.53 -8.56
C ASP A 187 14.76 5.71 -9.07
N PHE A 188 15.48 4.59 -9.16
CA PHE A 188 16.88 4.59 -9.63
C PHE A 188 17.04 4.95 -11.13
N ASN A 189 15.95 5.00 -11.90
CA ASN A 189 15.90 5.49 -13.29
C ASN A 189 15.48 6.96 -13.38
N ASP A 190 15.45 7.68 -12.24
CA ASP A 190 14.99 9.07 -12.12
C ASP A 190 13.51 9.29 -12.49
N LYS A 191 12.69 8.23 -12.45
CA LYS A 191 11.25 8.29 -12.71
C LYS A 191 10.48 8.55 -11.43
N GLN A 192 9.52 9.46 -11.45
CA GLN A 192 8.60 9.70 -10.34
C GLN A 192 7.82 8.41 -10.07
N ARG A 193 8.00 7.84 -8.87
CA ARG A 193 7.50 6.49 -8.60
C ARG A 193 6.59 6.39 -7.40
N TYR A 194 6.82 7.21 -6.38
CA TYR A 194 6.06 7.18 -5.14
C TYR A 194 5.72 8.56 -4.66
N ILE A 195 4.62 8.66 -3.90
CA ILE A 195 4.35 9.80 -3.02
C ILE A 195 4.46 9.31 -1.59
N ILE A 196 5.29 9.97 -0.78
CA ILE A 196 5.31 9.87 0.66
C ILE A 196 4.47 11.00 1.22
N TYR A 197 3.64 10.71 2.22
CA TYR A 197 2.80 11.69 2.88
C TYR A 197 2.70 11.43 4.39
N HIS A 198 2.57 12.51 5.16
CA HIS A 198 2.43 12.50 6.62
C HIS A 198 1.13 13.19 7.01
N LYS A 199 0.44 12.62 8.03
CA LYS A 199 -0.80 13.21 8.56
C LYS A 199 -0.53 14.40 9.46
#